data_bb4bf34a2c31d2f45503bbb1ef073143
#
_entry.id   bb4bf34a2c31d2f45503bbb1ef073143
#
_cell.length_a   1.000
_cell.length_b   1.000
_cell.length_c   1.000
_cell.angle_alpha   90.00
_cell.angle_beta   90.00
_cell.angle_gamma   90.00
#
_symmetry.space_group_name_H-M   'P 1'
#
loop_
_entity.id
_entity.type
_entity.pdbx_description
1 polymer ?
#
loop_
_entity_poly.entity_id
_entity_poly.type
_entity_poly.pdbx_seq_one_letter_code
_entity_poly.pdbx_strand_id
1 'polypeptide(L)'
;RIKPPQSAVPTSENRAHIIATDWHQDQGVTLDEADNTTFVTCWLAITDATIENGCLQVAPGRGDRLLPHCLKTQTAIADAFVPKDEALPLPVKAGGMVMFHPLTPHSSLTNTSDGYRWSFDLRYNVTGQPTGRSQFPEFVARSRSNPESALTDWRVWRSLWEDARHKLAHSAHIPQHRWSADGPYCA
;
A
#
# COMPACT_ATOMS: atom_id res chain seq x y z
N ARG A 1 -2.74 -6.94 -5.03
CA ARG A 1 -2.70 -6.09 -6.22
C ARG A 1 -2.49 -6.91 -7.49
N ILE A 2 -3.25 -6.59 -8.54
CA ILE A 2 -3.05 -7.11 -9.89
C ILE A 2 -2.49 -5.97 -10.73
N LYS A 3 -1.35 -6.21 -11.39
CA LYS A 3 -0.71 -5.24 -12.27
C LYS A 3 -0.79 -5.76 -13.71
N PRO A 4 -1.66 -5.18 -14.55
CA PRO A 4 -1.77 -5.57 -15.96
C PRO A 4 -0.57 -5.08 -16.78
N PRO A 5 -0.34 -5.65 -17.97
CA PRO A 5 0.50 -5.04 -18.98
C PRO A 5 0.06 -3.60 -19.27
N GLN A 6 1.00 -2.69 -19.42
CA GLN A 6 0.66 -1.29 -19.74
C GLN A 6 -0.09 -1.16 -21.08
N SER A 7 0.18 -2.06 -22.02
CA SER A 7 -0.49 -2.12 -23.32
C SER A 7 -1.98 -2.47 -23.23
N ALA A 8 -2.36 -3.21 -22.17
CA ALA A 8 -3.75 -3.62 -21.93
C ALA A 8 -4.59 -2.56 -21.21
N VAL A 9 -3.98 -1.46 -20.75
CA VAL A 9 -4.69 -0.42 -19.99
C VAL A 9 -5.00 0.76 -20.92
N PRO A 10 -6.28 1.07 -21.15
CA PRO A 10 -6.68 2.22 -21.97
C PRO A 10 -6.13 3.54 -21.42
N THR A 11 -5.94 4.51 -22.29
CA THR A 11 -5.60 5.87 -21.88
C THR A 11 -6.79 6.48 -21.14
N SER A 12 -6.59 6.82 -19.85
CA SER A 12 -7.59 7.40 -18.98
C SER A 12 -6.89 8.17 -17.87
N GLU A 13 -7.62 8.97 -17.12
CA GLU A 13 -7.10 9.70 -15.95
C GLU A 13 -6.48 8.74 -14.90
N ASN A 14 -7.04 7.55 -14.75
CA ASN A 14 -6.58 6.55 -13.79
C ASN A 14 -5.46 5.63 -14.32
N ARG A 15 -4.99 5.82 -15.56
CA ARG A 15 -3.99 4.92 -16.16
C ARG A 15 -2.73 4.82 -15.32
N ALA A 16 -2.18 5.93 -14.87
CA ALA A 16 -0.97 5.95 -14.06
C ALA A 16 -1.12 5.09 -12.79
N HIS A 17 -2.27 5.24 -12.12
CA HIS A 17 -2.59 4.47 -10.91
C HIS A 17 -2.70 2.95 -11.15
N ILE A 18 -3.13 2.53 -12.33
CA ILE A 18 -3.28 1.11 -12.68
C ILE A 18 -1.93 0.48 -13.02
N ILE A 19 -1.14 1.15 -13.86
CA ILE A 19 0.10 0.58 -14.42
C ILE A 19 1.30 0.66 -13.47
N ALA A 20 1.32 1.61 -12.54
CA ALA A 20 2.39 1.77 -11.57
C ALA A 20 1.84 2.16 -10.19
N THR A 21 2.68 2.13 -9.18
CA THR A 21 2.42 2.77 -7.88
C THR A 21 3.45 3.86 -7.72
N ASP A 22 2.99 5.08 -7.45
CA ASP A 22 3.86 6.21 -7.22
C ASP A 22 4.71 6.05 -5.96
N TRP A 23 5.78 6.81 -5.86
CA TRP A 23 6.62 6.84 -4.67
C TRP A 23 5.81 7.29 -3.45
N HIS A 24 5.79 6.44 -2.43
CA HIS A 24 5.08 6.73 -1.18
C HIS A 24 5.76 6.04 0.00
N GLN A 25 5.35 6.43 1.18
CA GLN A 25 5.60 5.72 2.43
C GLN A 25 4.25 5.20 2.92
N ASP A 26 4.18 3.97 3.41
CA ASP A 26 2.92 3.41 3.90
C ASP A 26 2.32 4.23 5.05
N GLN A 27 3.16 4.79 5.92
CA GLN A 27 2.75 5.75 6.94
C GLN A 27 2.08 6.98 6.32
N GLY A 28 2.54 7.43 5.16
CA GLY A 28 1.99 8.59 4.45
C GLY A 28 0.62 8.34 3.83
N VAL A 29 0.24 7.10 3.56
CA VAL A 29 -1.06 6.75 2.98
C VAL A 29 -2.08 6.28 4.01
N THR A 30 -1.72 6.19 5.29
CA THR A 30 -2.66 6.02 6.40
C THR A 30 -3.11 7.37 6.96
N LEU A 31 -4.20 7.41 7.72
CA LEU A 31 -4.61 8.60 8.45
C LEU A 31 -3.70 8.83 9.65
N ASP A 32 -3.66 10.07 10.14
CA ASP A 32 -2.80 10.54 11.22
C ASP A 32 -3.05 9.85 12.57
N GLU A 33 -4.24 9.29 12.78
CA GLU A 33 -4.55 8.44 13.95
C GLU A 33 -3.56 7.27 14.13
N ALA A 34 -2.92 6.82 13.04
CA ALA A 34 -1.96 5.74 13.04
C ALA A 34 -0.48 6.19 13.06
N ASP A 35 -0.18 7.47 13.31
CA ASP A 35 1.20 7.97 13.27
C ASP A 35 2.11 7.31 14.33
N ASN A 36 1.54 6.87 15.44
CA ASN A 36 2.25 6.15 16.50
C ASN A 36 2.05 4.63 16.43
N THR A 37 1.40 4.12 15.39
CA THR A 37 1.17 2.69 15.23
C THR A 37 2.46 1.98 14.79
N THR A 38 2.82 0.94 15.52
CA THR A 38 3.90 0.04 15.11
C THR A 38 3.34 -0.99 14.13
N PHE A 39 3.71 -0.88 12.86
CA PHE A 39 3.30 -1.85 11.85
C PHE A 39 4.43 -2.21 10.88
N VAL A 40 4.26 -3.29 10.18
CA VAL A 40 5.15 -3.76 9.12
C VAL A 40 4.34 -4.03 7.86
N THR A 41 4.88 -3.65 6.72
CA THR A 41 4.33 -4.06 5.43
C THR A 41 5.00 -5.32 4.94
N CYS A 42 4.18 -6.30 4.54
CA CYS A 42 4.59 -7.56 3.95
C CYS A 42 4.06 -7.62 2.53
N TRP A 43 4.95 -7.47 1.57
CA TRP A 43 4.63 -7.59 0.16
C TRP A 43 4.98 -8.99 -0.34
N LEU A 44 3.96 -9.80 -0.66
CA LEU A 44 4.11 -11.20 -1.09
C LEU A 44 3.92 -11.32 -2.60
N ALA A 45 4.91 -11.84 -3.30
CA ALA A 45 4.83 -12.14 -4.73
C ALA A 45 4.03 -13.43 -4.96
N ILE A 46 2.90 -13.33 -5.66
CA ILE A 46 2.10 -14.51 -6.08
C ILE A 46 2.61 -15.06 -7.41
N THR A 47 3.00 -14.17 -8.31
CA THR A 47 3.76 -14.50 -9.52
C THR A 47 5.18 -13.97 -9.38
N ASP A 48 6.11 -14.43 -10.21
CA ASP A 48 7.43 -13.79 -10.29
C ASP A 48 7.25 -12.29 -10.52
N ALA A 49 7.94 -11.48 -9.74
CA ALA A 49 8.01 -10.03 -9.90
C ALA A 49 9.40 -9.68 -10.46
N THR A 50 9.43 -9.25 -11.69
CA THR A 50 10.65 -8.87 -12.41
C THR A 50 10.66 -7.37 -12.69
N ILE A 51 11.79 -6.83 -13.10
CA ILE A 51 11.89 -5.43 -13.54
C ILE A 51 10.90 -5.19 -14.68
N GLU A 52 10.82 -6.11 -15.63
CA GLU A 52 9.98 -6.00 -16.82
C GLU A 52 8.48 -5.99 -16.49
N ASN A 53 8.03 -6.84 -15.55
CA ASN A 53 6.60 -6.88 -15.17
C ASN A 53 6.25 -5.97 -13.99
N GLY A 54 7.15 -5.06 -13.62
CA GLY A 54 6.87 -4.00 -12.66
C GLY A 54 7.02 -4.42 -11.20
N CYS A 55 8.17 -4.98 -10.81
CA CYS A 55 8.50 -5.25 -9.41
C CYS A 55 8.48 -3.97 -8.55
N LEU A 56 8.60 -4.12 -7.24
CA LEU A 56 8.84 -3.00 -6.34
C LEU A 56 10.22 -2.39 -6.58
N GLN A 57 10.35 -1.13 -6.20
CA GLN A 57 11.62 -0.47 -5.97
C GLN A 57 11.56 0.32 -4.66
N VAL A 58 12.67 0.41 -3.97
CA VAL A 58 12.80 1.08 -2.67
C VAL A 58 13.96 2.06 -2.70
N ALA A 59 13.95 3.04 -1.79
CA ALA A 59 15.10 3.86 -1.46
C ALA A 59 15.60 3.50 -0.06
N PRO A 60 16.62 2.64 0.07
CA PRO A 60 17.17 2.23 1.36
C PRO A 60 17.76 3.42 2.11
N GLY A 61 17.67 3.41 3.46
CA GLY A 61 18.24 4.46 4.31
C GLY A 61 17.46 5.77 4.38
N ARG A 62 16.29 5.87 3.71
CA ARG A 62 15.41 7.05 3.73
C ARG A 62 14.16 6.87 4.60
N GLY A 63 14.15 5.90 5.50
CA GLY A 63 13.03 5.57 6.37
C GLY A 63 13.11 6.17 7.78
N ASP A 64 13.82 7.27 7.98
CA ASP A 64 14.03 7.92 9.28
C ASP A 64 12.90 8.88 9.67
N ARG A 65 12.13 9.36 8.71
CA ARG A 65 11.02 10.29 8.91
C ARG A 65 9.95 10.17 7.83
N LEU A 66 8.77 10.67 8.16
CA LEU A 66 7.70 10.85 7.19
C LEU A 66 8.03 12.05 6.27
N LEU A 67 8.06 11.79 4.99
CA LEU A 67 8.25 12.80 3.96
C LEU A 67 6.92 13.49 3.64
N PRO A 68 6.92 14.74 3.14
CA PRO A 68 5.71 15.37 2.61
C PRO A 68 5.11 14.55 1.48
N HIS A 69 3.79 14.36 1.52
CA HIS A 69 3.03 13.72 0.45
C HIS A 69 2.02 14.69 -0.13
N CYS A 70 1.60 14.43 -1.35
CA CYS A 70 0.58 15.19 -2.07
C CYS A 70 -0.54 14.25 -2.52
N LEU A 71 -1.75 14.76 -2.49
CA LEU A 71 -2.88 14.09 -3.10
C LEU A 71 -2.85 14.40 -4.61
N LYS A 72 -2.47 13.41 -5.40
CA LYS A 72 -2.51 13.39 -6.86
C LYS A 72 -3.57 12.38 -7.31
N THR A 73 -3.36 11.68 -8.41
CA THR A 73 -4.14 10.48 -8.76
C THR A 73 -4.03 9.41 -7.67
N GLN A 74 -2.89 9.36 -7.00
CA GLN A 74 -2.65 8.61 -5.75
C GLN A 74 -2.01 9.56 -4.74
N THR A 75 -2.07 9.20 -3.45
CA THR A 75 -1.22 9.86 -2.45
C THR A 75 0.23 9.45 -2.69
N ALA A 76 1.09 10.42 -2.95
CA ALA A 76 2.49 10.20 -3.31
C ALA A 76 3.41 11.18 -2.59
N ILE A 77 4.68 10.81 -2.39
CA ILE A 77 5.70 11.73 -1.92
C ILE A 77 5.79 12.92 -2.88
N ALA A 78 5.85 14.13 -2.34
CA ALA A 78 6.00 15.34 -3.13
C ALA A 78 7.27 15.28 -3.98
N ASP A 79 7.19 15.71 -5.25
CA ASP A 79 8.21 15.46 -6.27
C ASP A 79 9.62 15.90 -5.87
N ALA A 80 9.74 17.00 -5.11
CA ALA A 80 11.02 17.49 -4.60
C ALA A 80 11.70 16.56 -3.58
N PHE A 81 10.96 15.61 -3.01
CA PHE A 81 11.46 14.69 -1.99
C PHE A 81 11.54 13.24 -2.47
N VAL A 82 11.17 12.96 -3.72
CA VAL A 82 11.24 11.62 -4.29
C VAL A 82 12.71 11.20 -4.48
N PRO A 83 13.16 10.11 -3.83
CA PRO A 83 14.56 9.68 -3.86
C PRO A 83 14.89 8.87 -5.13
N LYS A 84 14.69 9.44 -6.31
CA LYS A 84 14.82 8.73 -7.60
C LYS A 84 16.21 8.15 -7.84
N ASP A 85 17.25 8.88 -7.45
CA ASP A 85 18.65 8.49 -7.69
C ASP A 85 19.12 7.35 -6.77
N GLU A 86 18.33 7.05 -5.74
CA GLU A 86 18.59 5.98 -4.77
C GLU A 86 17.70 4.76 -4.99
N ALA A 87 16.89 4.77 -6.05
CA ALA A 87 15.94 3.72 -6.35
C ALA A 87 16.62 2.38 -6.65
N LEU A 88 16.31 1.38 -5.84
CA LEU A 88 16.79 0.01 -6.00
C LEU A 88 15.62 -0.90 -6.36
N PRO A 89 15.57 -1.45 -7.59
CA PRO A 89 14.58 -2.46 -7.94
C PRO A 89 14.74 -3.73 -7.12
N LEU A 90 13.62 -4.34 -6.73
CA LEU A 90 13.56 -5.57 -5.95
C LEU A 90 12.83 -6.68 -6.71
N PRO A 91 13.49 -7.40 -7.61
CA PRO A 91 12.90 -8.61 -8.20
C PRO A 91 12.68 -9.67 -7.12
N VAL A 92 11.49 -10.30 -7.13
CA VAL A 92 11.09 -11.31 -6.14
C VAL A 92 10.47 -12.49 -6.85
N LYS A 93 10.92 -13.71 -6.54
CA LYS A 93 10.32 -14.94 -7.06
C LYS A 93 8.96 -15.19 -6.44
N ALA A 94 8.08 -15.89 -7.17
CA ALA A 94 6.79 -16.33 -6.66
C ALA A 94 6.95 -17.07 -5.32
N GLY A 95 6.11 -16.72 -4.33
CA GLY A 95 6.21 -17.18 -2.95
C GLY A 95 7.22 -16.42 -2.09
N GLY A 96 8.08 -15.58 -2.67
CA GLY A 96 8.98 -14.70 -1.94
C GLY A 96 8.25 -13.49 -1.38
N MET A 97 8.81 -12.89 -0.32
CA MET A 97 8.23 -11.76 0.39
C MET A 97 9.26 -10.69 0.69
N VAL A 98 8.86 -9.44 0.58
CA VAL A 98 9.61 -8.28 1.07
C VAL A 98 8.89 -7.72 2.29
N MET A 99 9.62 -7.51 3.37
CA MET A 99 9.12 -6.81 4.56
C MET A 99 9.86 -5.49 4.71
N PHE A 100 9.14 -4.41 4.97
CA PHE A 100 9.74 -3.10 5.15
C PHE A 100 9.00 -2.24 6.17
N HIS A 101 9.75 -1.29 6.71
CA HIS A 101 9.24 -0.31 7.66
C HIS A 101 8.27 0.65 6.97
N PRO A 102 7.18 1.09 7.61
CA PRO A 102 6.18 1.98 7.00
C PRO A 102 6.72 3.32 6.50
N LEU A 103 7.86 3.76 7.01
CA LEU A 103 8.55 4.97 6.54
C LEU A 103 9.52 4.70 5.38
N THR A 104 9.68 3.46 4.91
CA THR A 104 10.54 3.17 3.75
C THR A 104 9.91 3.72 2.48
N PRO A 105 10.52 4.70 1.78
CA PRO A 105 10.02 5.15 0.50
C PRO A 105 10.11 4.02 -0.51
N HIS A 106 8.99 3.75 -1.18
CA HIS A 106 8.91 2.71 -2.19
C HIS A 106 7.89 3.06 -3.27
N SER A 107 8.00 2.37 -4.38
CA SER A 107 7.11 2.47 -5.52
C SER A 107 7.08 1.16 -6.27
N SER A 108 6.45 1.11 -7.44
CA SER A 108 6.59 -0.03 -8.33
C SER A 108 6.81 0.41 -9.77
N LEU A 109 7.64 -0.33 -10.48
CA LEU A 109 7.89 -0.11 -11.89
C LEU A 109 6.63 -0.39 -12.72
N THR A 110 6.57 0.15 -13.93
CA THR A 110 5.53 -0.15 -14.89
C THR A 110 5.68 -1.57 -15.40
N ASN A 111 4.57 -2.25 -15.64
CA ASN A 111 4.58 -3.56 -16.28
C ASN A 111 4.64 -3.38 -17.81
N THR A 112 5.80 -3.62 -18.39
CA THR A 112 6.06 -3.56 -19.83
C THR A 112 5.99 -4.94 -20.50
N SER A 113 5.79 -6.01 -19.71
CA SER A 113 5.61 -7.38 -20.21
C SER A 113 4.19 -7.60 -20.74
N ASP A 114 3.95 -8.76 -21.35
CA ASP A 114 2.64 -9.18 -21.83
C ASP A 114 1.78 -9.89 -20.78
N GLY A 115 2.36 -10.18 -19.60
CA GLY A 115 1.71 -10.93 -18.53
C GLY A 115 1.25 -10.07 -17.35
N TYR A 116 0.36 -10.61 -16.53
CA TYR A 116 -0.08 -9.99 -15.29
C TYR A 116 0.87 -10.32 -14.14
N ARG A 117 1.20 -9.33 -13.29
CA ARG A 117 1.90 -9.54 -12.04
C ARG A 117 0.92 -9.45 -10.87
N TRP A 118 0.94 -10.46 -9.99
CA TRP A 118 0.07 -10.57 -8.83
C TRP A 118 0.87 -10.51 -7.54
N SER A 119 0.37 -9.76 -6.57
CA SER A 119 0.94 -9.65 -5.22
C SER A 119 -0.14 -9.44 -4.17
N PHE A 120 0.16 -9.80 -2.93
CA PHE A 120 -0.54 -9.29 -1.75
C PHE A 120 0.28 -8.19 -1.09
N ASP A 121 -0.41 -7.14 -0.65
CA ASP A 121 0.12 -6.10 0.21
C ASP A 121 -0.59 -6.23 1.56
N LEU A 122 0.12 -6.74 2.55
CA LEU A 122 -0.41 -7.03 3.87
C LEU A 122 0.24 -6.12 4.89
N ARG A 123 -0.55 -5.52 5.77
CA ARG A 123 -0.05 -4.72 6.89
C ARG A 123 -0.43 -5.39 8.19
N TYR A 124 0.56 -5.59 9.04
CA TYR A 124 0.39 -6.14 10.37
C TYR A 124 0.83 -5.11 11.40
N ASN A 125 -0.08 -4.76 12.30
CA ASN A 125 0.17 -3.84 13.41
C ASN A 125 -0.01 -4.54 14.75
N VAL A 126 0.47 -3.91 15.80
CA VAL A 126 0.22 -4.37 17.17
C VAL A 126 -1.27 -4.29 17.47
N THR A 127 -1.84 -5.38 18.00
CA THR A 127 -3.26 -5.47 18.34
C THR A 127 -3.69 -4.32 19.25
N GLY A 128 -4.79 -3.67 18.91
CA GLY A 128 -5.35 -2.54 19.66
C GLY A 128 -4.77 -1.17 19.29
N GLN A 129 -3.77 -1.10 18.41
CA GLN A 129 -3.32 0.17 17.85
C GLN A 129 -4.16 0.54 16.62
N PRO A 130 -4.41 1.84 16.36
CA PRO A 130 -5.17 2.29 15.19
C PRO A 130 -4.56 1.80 13.88
N THR A 131 -5.39 1.40 12.92
CA THR A 131 -4.92 0.96 11.60
C THR A 131 -4.71 2.11 10.61
N GLY A 132 -5.19 3.31 10.92
CA GLY A 132 -5.24 4.44 10.00
C GLY A 132 -6.22 4.25 8.84
N ARG A 133 -7.12 3.26 8.96
CA ARG A 133 -8.16 2.90 8.01
C ARG A 133 -9.38 2.35 8.76
N SER A 134 -9.88 3.11 9.71
CA SER A 134 -10.99 2.70 10.60
C SER A 134 -12.26 2.24 9.89
N GLN A 135 -12.44 2.64 8.63
CA GLN A 135 -13.54 2.22 7.78
C GLN A 135 -13.39 0.79 7.24
N PHE A 136 -12.19 0.21 7.30
CA PHE A 136 -11.93 -1.17 6.89
C PHE A 136 -11.86 -2.09 8.11
N PRO A 137 -12.21 -3.38 7.96
CA PRO A 137 -12.18 -4.30 9.07
C PRO A 137 -10.75 -4.59 9.53
N GLU A 138 -10.58 -4.64 10.84
CA GLU A 138 -9.38 -5.15 11.49
C GLU A 138 -9.69 -6.48 12.18
N PHE A 139 -8.71 -7.32 12.33
CA PHE A 139 -8.86 -8.60 13.03
C PHE A 139 -7.50 -9.10 13.53
N VAL A 140 -7.54 -9.91 14.56
CA VAL A 140 -6.33 -10.52 15.11
C VAL A 140 -5.86 -11.63 14.18
N ALA A 141 -4.72 -11.42 13.53
CA ALA A 141 -4.10 -12.43 12.68
C ALA A 141 -3.37 -13.50 13.51
N ARG A 142 -2.77 -13.10 14.65
CA ARG A 142 -2.10 -14.00 15.59
C ARG A 142 -1.95 -13.34 16.97
N SER A 143 -2.15 -14.11 18.02
CA SER A 143 -1.85 -13.71 19.38
C SER A 143 -1.14 -14.84 20.11
N ARG A 144 -0.05 -14.54 20.83
CA ARG A 144 0.63 -15.52 21.71
C ARG A 144 -0.07 -15.66 23.05
N SER A 145 -0.57 -14.54 23.59
CA SER A 145 -1.26 -14.51 24.89
C SER A 145 -2.68 -15.03 24.83
N ASN A 146 -3.34 -14.92 23.67
CA ASN A 146 -4.69 -15.39 23.44
C ASN A 146 -4.83 -15.96 22.02
N PRO A 147 -4.35 -17.19 21.76
CA PRO A 147 -4.39 -17.80 20.43
C PRO A 147 -5.81 -17.94 19.86
N GLU A 148 -6.82 -18.12 20.70
CA GLU A 148 -8.23 -18.27 20.32
C GLU A 148 -8.83 -16.99 19.74
N SER A 149 -8.20 -15.82 19.99
CA SER A 149 -8.65 -14.56 19.39
C SER A 149 -8.31 -14.42 17.90
N ALA A 150 -7.45 -15.28 17.37
CA ALA A 150 -7.05 -15.21 15.97
C ALA A 150 -8.22 -15.56 15.05
N LEU A 151 -8.48 -14.72 14.06
CA LEU A 151 -9.50 -14.96 13.05
C LEU A 151 -9.03 -16.05 12.08
N THR A 152 -9.62 -17.23 12.14
CA THR A 152 -9.31 -18.38 11.28
C THR A 152 -10.43 -18.73 10.31
N ASP A 153 -11.66 -18.29 10.55
CA ASP A 153 -12.80 -18.55 9.64
C ASP A 153 -12.87 -17.46 8.55
N TRP A 154 -12.61 -17.86 7.31
CA TRP A 154 -12.69 -16.98 6.16
C TRP A 154 -14.11 -16.41 5.92
N ARG A 155 -15.15 -17.09 6.42
CA ARG A 155 -16.55 -16.62 6.28
C ARG A 155 -16.78 -15.39 7.13
N VAL A 156 -16.24 -15.37 8.35
CA VAL A 156 -16.26 -14.19 9.23
C VAL A 156 -15.47 -13.07 8.58
N TRP A 157 -14.26 -13.35 8.08
CA TRP A 157 -13.46 -12.38 7.35
C TRP A 157 -14.22 -11.78 6.16
N ARG A 158 -14.90 -12.61 5.38
CA ARG A 158 -15.72 -12.15 4.25
C ARG A 158 -16.86 -11.22 4.71
N SER A 159 -17.60 -11.59 5.76
CA SER A 159 -18.72 -10.78 6.26
C SER A 159 -18.24 -9.41 6.74
N LEU A 160 -17.07 -9.31 7.39
CA LEU A 160 -16.49 -8.03 7.80
C LEU A 160 -16.27 -7.09 6.60
N TRP A 161 -15.80 -7.61 5.47
CA TRP A 161 -15.60 -6.82 4.25
C TRP A 161 -16.91 -6.48 3.55
N GLU A 162 -17.89 -7.36 3.54
CA GLU A 162 -19.23 -7.09 3.01
C GLU A 162 -19.90 -5.98 3.81
N ASP A 163 -19.80 -6.00 5.13
CA ASP A 163 -20.30 -4.96 6.03
C ASP A 163 -19.59 -3.61 5.80
N ALA A 164 -18.27 -3.62 5.69
CA ALA A 164 -17.51 -2.40 5.41
C ALA A 164 -17.91 -1.79 4.07
N ARG A 165 -18.05 -2.61 3.03
CA ARG A 165 -18.52 -2.16 1.72
C ARG A 165 -19.92 -1.56 1.78
N HIS A 166 -20.82 -2.20 2.50
CA HIS A 166 -22.20 -1.69 2.68
C HIS A 166 -22.20 -0.35 3.42
N LYS A 167 -21.46 -0.23 4.52
CA LYS A 167 -21.32 1.03 5.27
C LYS A 167 -20.77 2.15 4.40
N LEU A 168 -19.68 1.90 3.66
CA LEU A 168 -19.05 2.90 2.80
C LEU A 168 -19.98 3.36 1.67
N ALA A 169 -20.77 2.46 1.09
CA ALA A 169 -21.70 2.78 0.01
C ALA A 169 -22.87 3.68 0.47
N HIS A 170 -23.20 3.68 1.78
CA HIS A 170 -24.33 4.40 2.34
C HIS A 170 -23.94 5.52 3.32
N SER A 171 -22.66 5.75 3.51
CA SER A 171 -22.14 6.80 4.40
C SER A 171 -21.91 8.10 3.63
N ALA A 172 -22.02 9.24 4.33
CA ALA A 172 -21.45 10.49 3.86
C ALA A 172 -19.95 10.32 3.61
N HIS A 173 -19.34 11.28 2.89
CA HIS A 173 -17.92 11.24 2.58
C HIS A 173 -17.07 10.97 3.83
N ILE A 174 -16.30 9.89 3.79
CA ILE A 174 -15.32 9.55 4.83
C ILE A 174 -13.94 9.98 4.32
N PRO A 175 -13.19 10.82 5.06
CA PRO A 175 -11.84 11.17 4.68
C PRO A 175 -10.97 9.93 4.49
N GLN A 176 -10.36 9.80 3.33
CA GLN A 176 -9.45 8.69 3.02
C GLN A 176 -7.99 9.16 2.91
N HIS A 177 -7.79 10.48 2.95
CA HIS A 177 -6.50 11.12 2.79
C HIS A 177 -6.32 12.20 3.84
N ARG A 178 -5.11 12.32 4.38
CA ARG A 178 -4.70 13.39 5.27
C ARG A 178 -3.94 14.51 4.54
N TRP A 179 -3.63 14.31 3.26
CA TRP A 179 -2.88 15.24 2.43
C TRP A 179 -3.81 15.99 1.49
N SER A 180 -3.43 17.24 1.20
CA SER A 180 -4.11 18.08 0.20
C SER A 180 -3.34 18.07 -1.12
N ALA A 181 -4.04 18.35 -2.22
CA ALA A 181 -3.42 18.64 -3.51
C ALA A 181 -2.74 20.02 -3.52
N ASP A 182 -3.20 20.95 -2.66
CA ASP A 182 -2.71 22.33 -2.57
C ASP A 182 -1.69 22.52 -1.44
N GLY A 183 -1.06 21.44 -0.98
CA GLY A 183 -0.04 21.50 0.05
C GLY A 183 1.21 22.31 -0.40
N PRO A 184 2.01 22.84 0.54
CA PRO A 184 3.14 23.73 0.21
C PRO A 184 4.23 23.10 -0.66
N TYR A 185 4.20 21.78 -0.81
CA TYR A 185 5.16 21.01 -1.64
C TYR A 185 4.48 20.33 -2.84
N CYS A 186 3.23 20.67 -3.15
CA CYS A 186 2.38 19.94 -4.10
C CYS A 186 2.12 20.70 -5.42
N ALA A 187 2.89 21.73 -5.67
CA ALA A 187 2.79 22.54 -6.91
C ALA A 187 3.48 21.87 -8.09
#